data_a788f23510dbb61bcc629d967f42d4ae
#
_entry.id   a788f23510dbb61bcc629d967f42d4ae
#
_cell.length_a   1.000
_cell.length_b   1.000
_cell.length_c   1.000
_cell.angle_alpha   90.00
_cell.angle_beta   90.00
_cell.angle_gamma   90.00
#
_symmetry.space_group_name_H-M   'P 1'
#
loop_
_entity.id
_entity.type
_entity.pdbx_description
1 polymer ?
#
loop_
_entity_poly.entity_id
_entity_poly.type
_entity_poly.pdbx_seq_one_letter_code
_entity_poly.pdbx_strand_id
1 'polypeptide(L)'
;MNARLTLSASVIVIGGLSLGLLAGCASKSMSKMGSGDPVADRQRLMKSVGANWADIQAKAKAGNIEGIAVNAETLALYAPHIPSYFPEGSTSDKSKAKPEIWQKWPEFQAAAKNLETQAVKLRDAAKAKNEQATQDIVKDFGRNACGTCHTPFRVPPARS
;
A
#
# COMPACT_ATOMS: atom_id res chain seq x y z
N MET A 1 52.81 25.15 37.71
CA MET A 1 53.60 23.99 38.19
C MET A 1 53.21 22.81 37.32
N ASN A 2 53.89 22.62 36.25
CA ASN A 2 54.98 21.65 35.97
C ASN A 2 54.54 20.22 36.28
N ALA A 3 54.42 19.39 35.34
CA ALA A 3 55.36 18.44 34.77
C ALA A 3 54.58 17.42 33.90
N ARG A 4 54.98 17.29 32.75
CA ARG A 4 55.90 16.39 31.99
C ARG A 4 55.21 15.19 31.41
N LEU A 5 55.18 15.27 30.09
CA LEU A 5 55.48 14.28 29.08
C LEU A 5 56.11 12.96 29.58
N THR A 6 55.57 11.83 29.10
CA THR A 6 56.42 10.72 28.63
C THR A 6 55.79 10.08 27.39
N LEU A 7 56.52 10.25 26.29
CA LEU A 7 56.38 9.41 25.09
C LEU A 7 56.88 8.00 25.46
N SER A 8 56.17 7.01 24.98
CA SER A 8 56.77 5.67 24.71
C SER A 8 56.30 5.19 23.37
N ALA A 9 57.26 5.15 22.47
CA ALA A 9 57.20 4.48 21.20
C ALA A 9 57.50 3.00 21.40
N SER A 10 56.77 2.14 20.73
CA SER A 10 57.22 0.77 20.39
C SER A 10 56.40 0.22 19.24
N VAL A 11 56.94 0.27 18.06
CA VAL A 11 57.44 -0.81 17.20
C VAL A 11 56.37 -1.79 16.68
N ILE A 12 56.03 -1.58 15.46
CA ILE A 12 55.86 -2.39 14.24
C ILE A 12 55.93 -3.91 14.45
N VAL A 13 54.86 -4.61 14.04
CA VAL A 13 54.98 -5.93 13.42
C VAL A 13 54.11 -5.96 12.15
N ILE A 14 54.79 -6.17 11.06
CA ILE A 14 54.29 -6.46 9.73
C ILE A 14 53.82 -7.91 9.72
N GLY A 15 52.69 -8.20 9.18
CA GLY A 15 52.33 -9.59 8.94
C GLY A 15 50.89 -9.79 8.45
N GLY A 16 50.78 -10.18 7.21
CA GLY A 16 49.63 -10.97 6.77
C GLY A 16 48.69 -10.30 5.78
N LEU A 17 49.08 -10.33 4.55
CA LEU A 17 48.23 -10.16 3.36
C LEU A 17 47.22 -11.31 3.32
N SER A 18 46.03 -11.10 3.86
CA SER A 18 44.91 -12.01 3.68
C SER A 18 43.97 -11.44 2.63
N LEU A 19 44.14 -11.97 1.42
CA LEU A 19 43.24 -11.75 0.30
C LEU A 19 41.88 -12.46 0.62
N GLY A 20 41.02 -11.80 1.41
CA GLY A 20 39.69 -12.26 1.67
C GLY A 20 38.83 -12.04 0.45
N LEU A 21 38.46 -13.13 -0.24
CA LEU A 21 37.39 -13.14 -1.23
C LEU A 21 36.11 -12.52 -0.59
N LEU A 22 35.77 -11.33 -1.00
CA LEU A 22 34.43 -10.79 -0.83
C LEU A 22 33.49 -11.63 -1.69
N ALA A 23 33.02 -12.72 -1.13
CA ALA A 23 31.88 -13.44 -1.67
C ALA A 23 30.74 -12.43 -1.83
N GLY A 24 30.41 -12.12 -3.09
CA GLY A 24 29.30 -11.25 -3.44
C GLY A 24 28.05 -11.70 -2.71
N CYS A 25 27.49 -10.80 -1.88
CA CYS A 25 26.10 -10.89 -1.50
C CYS A 25 25.30 -10.79 -2.79
N ALA A 26 25.02 -11.93 -3.40
CA ALA A 26 24.00 -12.04 -4.41
C ALA A 26 22.74 -11.40 -3.82
N SER A 27 22.37 -10.24 -4.36
CA SER A 27 21.10 -9.62 -4.10
C SER A 27 20.02 -10.65 -4.41
N LYS A 28 19.57 -11.37 -3.39
CA LYS A 28 18.36 -12.17 -3.48
C LYS A 28 17.27 -11.20 -3.91
N SER A 29 16.94 -11.27 -5.18
CA SER A 29 15.76 -10.67 -5.76
C SER A 29 14.68 -10.65 -4.68
N MET A 30 14.20 -9.46 -4.33
CA MET A 30 13.06 -9.29 -3.41
C MET A 30 11.96 -10.20 -3.92
N SER A 31 11.70 -11.26 -3.16
CA SER A 31 10.74 -12.29 -3.49
C SER A 31 9.42 -11.61 -3.84
N LYS A 32 8.88 -11.96 -5.02
CA LYS A 32 7.53 -11.60 -5.46
C LYS A 32 6.58 -11.60 -4.28
N MET A 33 6.08 -10.45 -3.88
CA MET A 33 5.04 -10.30 -2.86
C MET A 33 3.66 -10.77 -3.40
N GLY A 34 3.64 -11.92 -4.08
CA GLY A 34 2.43 -12.48 -4.66
C GLY A 34 2.57 -13.98 -4.88
N SER A 35 1.45 -14.68 -5.00
CA SER A 35 1.39 -16.13 -5.26
C SER A 35 1.91 -16.54 -6.64
N GLY A 36 2.26 -15.56 -7.50
CA GLY A 36 2.54 -15.80 -8.90
C GLY A 36 1.30 -15.79 -9.79
N ASP A 37 0.10 -15.73 -9.22
CA ASP A 37 -1.17 -15.53 -9.92
C ASP A 37 -1.69 -14.10 -9.68
N PRO A 38 -1.53 -13.18 -10.64
CA PRO A 38 -1.97 -11.79 -10.49
C PRO A 38 -3.47 -11.66 -10.25
N VAL A 39 -4.29 -12.58 -10.78
CA VAL A 39 -5.74 -12.55 -10.57
C VAL A 39 -6.08 -12.89 -9.13
N ALA A 40 -5.49 -13.94 -8.58
CA ALA A 40 -5.69 -14.31 -7.18
C ALA A 40 -5.13 -13.23 -6.22
N ASP A 41 -3.99 -12.64 -6.57
CA ASP A 41 -3.35 -11.61 -5.75
C ASP A 41 -4.22 -10.34 -5.64
N ARG A 42 -4.71 -9.81 -6.78
CA ARG A 42 -5.60 -8.65 -6.74
C ARG A 42 -6.95 -8.94 -6.10
N GLN A 43 -7.47 -10.17 -6.22
CA GLN A 43 -8.69 -10.56 -5.50
C GLN A 43 -8.49 -10.56 -3.99
N ARG A 44 -7.34 -11.02 -3.49
CA ARG A 44 -7.00 -10.95 -2.06
C ARG A 44 -6.87 -9.51 -1.59
N LEU A 45 -6.17 -8.68 -2.36
CA LEU A 45 -6.05 -7.24 -2.08
C LEU A 45 -7.44 -6.60 -1.97
N MET A 46 -8.32 -6.85 -2.95
CA MET A 46 -9.67 -6.26 -2.95
C MET A 46 -10.54 -6.78 -1.80
N LYS A 47 -10.36 -8.03 -1.36
CA LYS A 47 -11.01 -8.53 -0.13
C LYS A 47 -10.54 -7.78 1.11
N SER A 48 -9.23 -7.51 1.23
CA SER A 48 -8.68 -6.72 2.34
C SER A 48 -9.19 -5.27 2.31
N VAL A 49 -9.22 -4.65 1.13
CA VAL A 49 -9.79 -3.30 0.94
C VAL A 49 -11.27 -3.28 1.36
N GLY A 50 -12.04 -4.28 0.91
CA GLY A 50 -13.47 -4.40 1.27
C GLY A 50 -13.70 -4.61 2.76
N ALA A 51 -12.87 -5.42 3.43
CA ALA A 51 -12.96 -5.64 4.87
C ALA A 51 -12.65 -4.35 5.66
N ASN A 52 -11.63 -3.59 5.27
CA ASN A 52 -11.33 -2.30 5.89
C ASN A 52 -12.48 -1.30 5.68
N TRP A 53 -13.09 -1.29 4.50
CA TRP A 53 -14.24 -0.42 4.23
C TRP A 53 -15.46 -0.82 5.09
N ALA A 54 -15.75 -2.11 5.22
CA ALA A 54 -16.84 -2.59 6.08
C ALA A 54 -16.63 -2.20 7.56
N ASP A 55 -15.40 -2.28 8.05
CA ASP A 55 -15.05 -1.89 9.42
C ASP A 55 -15.16 -0.36 9.62
N ILE A 56 -14.75 0.45 8.64
CA ILE A 56 -14.99 1.92 8.63
C ILE A 56 -16.47 2.22 8.80
N GLN A 57 -17.34 1.57 8.01
CA GLN A 57 -18.79 1.79 8.08
C GLN A 57 -19.37 1.38 9.44
N ALA A 58 -18.92 0.25 10.00
CA ALA A 58 -19.33 -0.20 11.34
C ALA A 58 -18.90 0.79 12.42
N LYS A 59 -17.66 1.28 12.38
CA LYS A 59 -17.14 2.28 13.32
C LYS A 59 -17.86 3.62 13.21
N ALA A 60 -18.13 4.09 11.99
CA ALA A 60 -18.89 5.30 11.76
C ALA A 60 -20.31 5.20 12.36
N LYS A 61 -20.99 4.07 12.15
CA LYS A 61 -22.30 3.80 12.73
C LYS A 61 -22.27 3.75 14.28
N ALA A 62 -21.18 3.25 14.85
CA ALA A 62 -21.00 3.15 16.30
C ALA A 62 -20.48 4.46 16.93
N GLY A 63 -20.24 5.53 16.16
CA GLY A 63 -19.65 6.79 16.66
C GLY A 63 -18.17 6.68 17.03
N ASN A 64 -17.50 5.59 16.68
CA ASN A 64 -16.06 5.42 16.93
C ASN A 64 -15.23 6.12 15.84
N ILE A 65 -15.26 7.43 15.83
CA ILE A 65 -14.66 8.27 14.79
C ILE A 65 -13.15 8.09 14.74
N GLU A 66 -12.46 8.18 15.86
CA GLU A 66 -11.00 8.03 15.93
C GLU A 66 -10.53 6.65 15.45
N GLY A 67 -11.29 5.60 15.75
CA GLY A 67 -11.01 4.24 15.33
C GLY A 67 -11.05 4.03 13.81
N ILE A 68 -11.66 4.94 13.05
CA ILE A 68 -11.69 4.90 11.58
C ILE A 68 -10.30 5.15 10.98
N ALA A 69 -9.48 5.95 11.67
CA ALA A 69 -8.19 6.40 11.14
C ALA A 69 -7.26 5.25 10.74
N VAL A 70 -7.22 4.15 11.49
CA VAL A 70 -6.35 3.01 11.20
C VAL A 70 -6.77 2.28 9.91
N ASN A 71 -8.06 2.13 9.67
CA ASN A 71 -8.56 1.50 8.46
C ASN A 71 -8.36 2.40 7.24
N ALA A 72 -8.61 3.70 7.40
CA ALA A 72 -8.37 4.69 6.35
C ALA A 72 -6.88 4.76 5.98
N GLU A 73 -5.96 4.70 6.96
CA GLU A 73 -4.52 4.57 6.72
C GLU A 73 -4.20 3.31 5.90
N THR A 74 -4.78 2.18 6.27
CA THR A 74 -4.59 0.92 5.52
C THR A 74 -5.05 1.04 4.07
N LEU A 75 -6.20 1.68 3.82
CA LEU A 75 -6.67 1.94 2.45
C LEU A 75 -5.72 2.87 1.69
N ALA A 76 -5.22 3.93 2.34
CA ALA A 76 -4.25 4.85 1.75
C ALA A 76 -2.94 4.15 1.36
N LEU A 77 -2.47 3.22 2.19
CA LEU A 77 -1.27 2.43 1.91
C LEU A 77 -1.47 1.40 0.79
N TYR A 78 -2.65 0.81 0.67
CA TYR A 78 -2.93 -0.17 -0.38
C TYR A 78 -3.13 0.47 -1.75
N ALA A 79 -3.74 1.64 -1.81
CA ALA A 79 -4.18 2.27 -3.05
C ALA A 79 -3.07 2.45 -4.10
N PRO A 80 -1.87 2.99 -3.78
CA PRO A 80 -0.81 3.18 -4.77
C PRO A 80 -0.25 1.87 -5.33
N HIS A 81 -0.45 0.75 -4.64
CA HIS A 81 0.00 -0.57 -5.08
C HIS A 81 -1.01 -1.28 -5.99
N ILE A 82 -2.28 -0.83 -6.06
CA ILE A 82 -3.31 -1.47 -6.87
C ILE A 82 -2.85 -1.70 -8.32
N PRO A 83 -2.28 -0.71 -9.04
CA PRO A 83 -1.89 -0.91 -10.43
C PRO A 83 -0.89 -2.06 -10.63
N SER A 84 0.02 -2.30 -9.70
CA SER A 84 1.03 -3.35 -9.81
C SER A 84 0.44 -4.78 -9.82
N TYR A 85 -0.80 -4.95 -9.38
CA TYR A 85 -1.53 -6.22 -9.44
C TYR A 85 -2.26 -6.45 -10.76
N PHE A 86 -2.09 -5.55 -11.75
CA PHE A 86 -2.71 -5.64 -13.07
C PHE A 86 -1.65 -5.63 -14.18
N PRO A 87 -0.67 -6.56 -14.18
CA PRO A 87 0.25 -6.65 -15.30
C PRO A 87 -0.51 -6.86 -16.59
N GLU A 88 0.05 -6.38 -17.71
CA GLU A 88 -0.59 -6.44 -19.01
C GLU A 88 -1.07 -7.87 -19.36
N GLY A 89 -2.28 -7.98 -19.90
CA GLY A 89 -2.86 -9.25 -20.28
C GLY A 89 -3.20 -10.21 -19.13
N SER A 90 -3.07 -9.81 -17.87
CA SER A 90 -3.40 -10.66 -16.72
C SER A 90 -4.91 -10.83 -16.54
N THR A 91 -5.51 -11.63 -17.41
CA THR A 91 -6.94 -11.95 -17.35
C THR A 91 -7.16 -13.46 -17.25
N SER A 92 -8.34 -13.87 -16.81
CA SER A 92 -8.82 -15.25 -16.78
C SER A 92 -10.33 -15.25 -16.58
N ASP A 93 -10.98 -16.40 -16.73
CA ASP A 93 -12.43 -16.58 -16.49
C ASP A 93 -12.84 -16.22 -15.05
N LYS A 94 -11.90 -16.30 -14.11
CA LYS A 94 -12.12 -15.91 -12.71
C LYS A 94 -11.99 -14.40 -12.49
N SER A 95 -11.44 -13.65 -13.46
CA SER A 95 -11.24 -12.22 -13.35
C SER A 95 -12.53 -11.46 -13.62
N LYS A 96 -12.77 -10.40 -12.87
CA LYS A 96 -13.81 -9.41 -13.14
C LYS A 96 -13.22 -8.10 -13.65
N ALA A 97 -11.94 -8.05 -13.95
CA ALA A 97 -11.27 -6.91 -14.57
C ALA A 97 -11.71 -6.80 -16.03
N LYS A 98 -12.06 -5.61 -16.47
CA LYS A 98 -12.38 -5.33 -17.88
C LYS A 98 -11.10 -5.02 -18.67
N PRO A 99 -11.06 -5.30 -19.98
CA PRO A 99 -9.92 -4.96 -20.84
C PRO A 99 -9.57 -3.47 -20.86
N GLU A 100 -10.55 -2.61 -20.58
CA GLU A 100 -10.40 -1.17 -20.52
C GLU A 100 -9.35 -0.72 -19.50
N ILE A 101 -9.00 -1.54 -18.50
CA ILE A 101 -7.91 -1.26 -17.57
C ILE A 101 -6.61 -1.00 -18.33
N TRP A 102 -6.26 -1.88 -19.27
CA TRP A 102 -5.01 -1.79 -20.03
C TRP A 102 -5.09 -0.80 -21.19
N GLN A 103 -6.28 -0.61 -21.76
CA GLN A 103 -6.53 0.37 -22.81
C GLN A 103 -6.50 1.81 -22.30
N LYS A 104 -6.92 2.02 -21.04
CA LYS A 104 -7.03 3.32 -20.36
C LYS A 104 -6.19 3.35 -19.09
N TRP A 105 -4.95 2.89 -19.21
CA TRP A 105 -4.05 2.72 -18.08
C TRP A 105 -3.85 4.00 -17.24
N PRO A 106 -3.64 5.19 -17.82
CA PRO A 106 -3.54 6.44 -17.05
C PRO A 106 -4.80 6.73 -16.22
N GLU A 107 -5.98 6.46 -16.77
CA GLU A 107 -7.25 6.67 -16.05
C GLU A 107 -7.41 5.67 -14.90
N PHE A 108 -6.98 4.42 -15.10
CA PHE A 108 -6.97 3.40 -14.05
C PHE A 108 -6.01 3.79 -12.91
N GLN A 109 -4.81 4.27 -13.24
CA GLN A 109 -3.86 4.78 -12.25
C GLN A 109 -4.42 6.01 -11.50
N ALA A 110 -5.07 6.92 -12.20
CA ALA A 110 -5.73 8.08 -11.60
C ALA A 110 -6.84 7.66 -10.62
N ALA A 111 -7.61 6.63 -10.95
CA ALA A 111 -8.64 6.09 -10.04
C ALA A 111 -8.04 5.47 -8.76
N ALA A 112 -6.90 4.77 -8.86
CA ALA A 112 -6.17 4.29 -7.70
C ALA A 112 -5.63 5.44 -6.84
N LYS A 113 -5.08 6.49 -7.47
CA LYS A 113 -4.62 7.70 -6.79
C LYS A 113 -5.78 8.46 -6.11
N ASN A 114 -6.95 8.46 -6.73
CA ASN A 114 -8.14 9.05 -6.10
C ASN A 114 -8.53 8.28 -4.83
N LEU A 115 -8.51 6.95 -4.83
CA LEU A 115 -8.75 6.16 -3.61
C LEU A 115 -7.77 6.54 -2.50
N GLU A 116 -6.47 6.64 -2.81
CA GLU A 116 -5.45 7.10 -1.86
C GLU A 116 -5.82 8.47 -1.27
N THR A 117 -6.13 9.43 -2.15
CA THR A 117 -6.48 10.80 -1.74
C THR A 117 -7.69 10.84 -0.81
N GLN A 118 -8.76 10.09 -1.14
CA GLN A 118 -9.96 10.04 -0.32
C GLN A 118 -9.69 9.33 1.03
N ALA A 119 -8.87 8.29 1.02
CA ALA A 119 -8.50 7.57 2.23
C ALA A 119 -7.64 8.44 3.16
N VAL A 120 -6.71 9.22 2.63
CA VAL A 120 -5.92 10.19 3.40
C VAL A 120 -6.82 11.25 4.03
N LYS A 121 -7.76 11.83 3.28
CA LYS A 121 -8.73 12.80 3.81
C LYS A 121 -9.57 12.21 4.95
N LEU A 122 -10.04 10.97 4.78
CA LEU A 122 -10.82 10.28 5.81
C LEU A 122 -9.98 10.03 7.07
N ARG A 123 -8.75 9.56 6.90
CA ARG A 123 -7.80 9.36 7.99
C ARG A 123 -7.57 10.64 8.80
N ASP A 124 -7.30 11.74 8.10
CA ASP A 124 -6.94 13.00 8.73
C ASP A 124 -8.14 13.60 9.48
N ALA A 125 -9.35 13.54 8.91
CA ALA A 125 -10.58 13.95 9.58
C ALA A 125 -10.83 13.11 10.84
N ALA A 126 -10.63 11.78 10.76
CA ALA A 126 -10.81 10.88 11.89
C ALA A 126 -9.76 11.12 12.99
N LYS A 127 -8.47 11.31 12.63
CA LYS A 127 -7.41 11.67 13.59
C LYS A 127 -7.68 13.01 14.29
N ALA A 128 -8.24 13.96 13.58
CA ALA A 128 -8.64 15.24 14.14
C ALA A 128 -9.92 15.17 15.00
N LYS A 129 -10.54 13.98 15.12
CA LYS A 129 -11.81 13.75 15.81
C LYS A 129 -12.96 14.64 15.28
N ASN A 130 -12.86 15.06 14.01
CA ASN A 130 -13.88 15.84 13.35
C ASN A 130 -14.99 14.92 12.88
N GLU A 131 -15.98 14.70 13.75
CA GLU A 131 -17.09 13.78 13.51
C GLU A 131 -17.84 14.13 12.24
N GLN A 132 -18.26 15.40 12.09
CA GLN A 132 -19.04 15.83 10.93
C GLN A 132 -18.30 15.57 9.62
N ALA A 133 -17.04 16.02 9.50
CA ALA A 133 -16.26 15.82 8.31
C ALA A 133 -16.01 14.32 8.02
N THR A 134 -15.79 13.52 9.06
CA THR A 134 -15.61 12.07 8.92
C THR A 134 -16.87 11.40 8.39
N GLN A 135 -18.04 11.71 8.95
CA GLN A 135 -19.34 11.16 8.51
C GLN A 135 -19.65 11.56 7.08
N ASP A 136 -19.43 12.82 6.70
CA ASP A 136 -19.66 13.31 5.33
C ASP A 136 -18.77 12.57 4.32
N ILE A 137 -17.49 12.35 4.66
CA ILE A 137 -16.59 11.56 3.80
C ILE A 137 -17.07 10.12 3.70
N VAL A 138 -17.39 9.45 4.81
CA VAL A 138 -17.86 8.06 4.83
C VAL A 138 -19.12 7.89 3.99
N LYS A 139 -20.08 8.81 4.08
CA LYS A 139 -21.33 8.78 3.30
C LYS A 139 -21.09 8.65 1.80
N ASP A 140 -20.09 9.35 1.29
CA ASP A 140 -19.84 9.42 -0.15
C ASP A 140 -18.65 8.56 -0.60
N PHE A 141 -17.87 7.99 0.31
CA PHE A 141 -16.63 7.28 0.03
C PHE A 141 -16.81 6.14 -0.97
N GLY A 142 -17.86 5.32 -0.80
CA GLY A 142 -18.13 4.20 -1.69
C GLY A 142 -18.26 4.63 -3.14
N ARG A 143 -18.95 5.74 -3.40
CA ARG A 143 -19.12 6.31 -4.74
C ARG A 143 -17.87 7.02 -5.22
N ASN A 144 -17.30 7.91 -4.41
CA ASN A 144 -16.26 8.84 -4.81
C ASN A 144 -14.86 8.24 -4.79
N ALA A 145 -14.65 7.14 -4.06
CA ALA A 145 -13.38 6.44 -4.00
C ALA A 145 -13.43 5.08 -4.72
N CYS A 146 -14.32 4.18 -4.28
CA CYS A 146 -14.40 2.84 -4.87
C CYS A 146 -15.06 2.84 -6.25
N GLY A 147 -16.13 3.60 -6.41
CA GLY A 147 -16.93 3.67 -7.64
C GLY A 147 -16.15 4.24 -8.83
N THR A 148 -15.23 5.16 -8.62
CA THR A 148 -14.41 5.76 -9.69
C THR A 148 -13.57 4.72 -10.45
N CYS A 149 -13.16 3.65 -9.77
CA CYS A 149 -12.46 2.54 -10.39
C CYS A 149 -13.42 1.41 -10.81
N HIS A 150 -14.32 0.98 -9.93
CA HIS A 150 -15.15 -0.19 -10.18
C HIS A 150 -16.18 0.03 -11.30
N THR A 151 -16.70 1.22 -11.49
CA THR A 151 -17.69 1.50 -12.55
C THR A 151 -17.10 1.32 -13.96
N PRO A 152 -15.97 1.96 -14.33
CA PRO A 152 -15.41 1.80 -15.67
C PRO A 152 -14.64 0.49 -15.86
N PHE A 153 -14.00 -0.07 -14.81
CA PHE A 153 -12.95 -1.07 -14.95
C PHE A 153 -13.29 -2.46 -14.39
N ARG A 154 -14.48 -2.65 -13.81
CA ARG A 154 -14.91 -3.93 -13.26
C ARG A 154 -16.23 -4.38 -13.87
N VAL A 155 -16.33 -5.68 -14.22
CA VAL A 155 -17.60 -6.30 -14.58
C VAL A 155 -18.53 -6.24 -13.35
N PRO A 156 -19.73 -5.68 -13.46
CA PRO A 156 -20.69 -5.64 -12.35
C PRO A 156 -20.99 -7.05 -11.83
N PRO A 157 -21.30 -7.21 -10.54
CA PRO A 157 -21.89 -8.47 -10.07
C PRO A 157 -23.22 -8.72 -10.79
N ALA A 158 -23.52 -9.99 -11.02
CA ALA A 158 -24.85 -10.36 -11.52
C ALA A 158 -25.92 -9.81 -10.56
N ARG A 159 -26.97 -9.24 -11.11
CA ARG A 159 -28.13 -8.85 -10.30
C ARG A 159 -28.84 -10.14 -9.87
N SER A 160 -28.86 -10.38 -8.58
CA SER A 160 -29.66 -11.43 -7.96
C SER A 160 -31.13 -11.03 -7.89
#